data_c4cbcd8ef0d67fb5706aec8bab800704
#
_entry.id   c4cbcd8ef0d67fb5706aec8bab800704
#
_cell.length_a   1.000
_cell.length_b   1.000
_cell.length_c   1.000
_cell.angle_alpha   90.00
_cell.angle_beta   90.00
_cell.angle_gamma   90.00
#
_symmetry.space_group_name_H-M   'P 1'
#
loop_
_entity.id
_entity.type
_entity.pdbx_description
1 polymer ?
#
loop_
_entity_poly.entity_id
_entity_poly.type
_entity_poly.pdbx_seq_one_letter_code
_entity_poly.pdbx_strand_id
1 'polypeptide(L)'
;FGGTYATQANFKIMREAMDKVGEELGRYIRVCNYCSGLCMPEIAIMGAFEGLDVMLNDALYGILFRDINMQRTLIDQYMSRIINGFAGVIINTGEDNYLTTADAVEAAHTVLASDLINEQLALLAGLPEEQMGLGHAFEMDPMLDNGFLYELAQAQMAREIFPKAPLKYMPPTKFMTGNIFRGHLQDALFNMIGIWTN
;
A
#
# COMPACT_ATOMS: atom_id res chain seq x y z
N PHE A 1 0.37 22.28 -9.33
CA PHE A 1 1.62 21.67 -9.83
C PHE A 1 2.82 21.83 -8.88
N GLY A 2 2.87 22.85 -8.01
CA GLY A 2 3.97 23.00 -7.06
C GLY A 2 4.17 21.79 -6.12
N GLY A 3 3.09 21.17 -5.70
CA GLY A 3 3.13 19.93 -4.90
C GLY A 3 3.74 18.74 -5.65
N THR A 4 3.54 18.65 -6.96
CA THR A 4 4.08 17.59 -7.81
C THR A 4 5.60 17.68 -7.90
N TYR A 5 6.15 18.87 -8.14
CA TYR A 5 7.60 19.07 -8.17
C TYR A 5 8.26 18.88 -6.79
N ALA A 6 7.58 19.30 -5.72
CA ALA A 6 8.07 19.04 -4.36
C ALA A 6 8.10 17.52 -4.08
N THR A 7 7.13 16.76 -4.57
CA THR A 7 7.09 15.31 -4.47
C THR A 7 8.25 14.67 -5.24
N GLN A 8 8.54 15.13 -6.45
CA GLN A 8 9.71 14.66 -7.21
C GLN A 8 11.03 14.92 -6.47
N ALA A 9 11.21 16.12 -5.94
CA ALA A 9 12.39 16.46 -5.16
C ALA A 9 12.53 15.57 -3.91
N ASN A 10 11.40 15.25 -3.26
CA ASN A 10 11.37 14.31 -2.14
C ASN A 10 11.81 12.90 -2.57
N PHE A 11 11.31 12.36 -3.68
CA PHE A 11 11.72 11.05 -4.20
C PHE A 11 13.22 10.99 -4.41
N LYS A 12 13.78 12.01 -5.07
CA LYS A 12 15.23 12.09 -5.33
C LYS A 12 16.05 12.07 -4.04
N ILE A 13 15.71 12.94 -3.08
CA ILE A 13 16.41 13.03 -1.79
C ILE A 13 16.33 11.70 -1.03
N MET A 14 15.14 11.09 -1.00
CA MET A 14 14.95 9.81 -0.32
C MET A 14 15.74 8.68 -1.00
N ARG A 15 15.75 8.62 -2.33
CA ARG A 15 16.55 7.62 -3.05
C ARG A 15 18.04 7.77 -2.77
N GLU A 16 18.57 8.98 -2.89
CA GLU A 16 19.99 9.27 -2.60
C GLU A 16 20.36 8.92 -1.14
N ALA A 17 19.47 9.21 -0.18
CA ALA A 17 19.70 8.87 1.22
C ALA A 17 19.69 7.36 1.45
N MET A 18 18.71 6.65 0.86
CA MET A 18 18.58 5.20 1.02
C MET A 18 19.69 4.42 0.30
N ASP A 19 20.23 4.94 -0.79
CA ASP A 19 21.39 4.35 -1.45
C ASP A 19 22.63 4.42 -0.55
N LYS A 20 22.90 5.57 0.07
CA LYS A 20 24.01 5.72 1.02
C LYS A 20 23.87 4.79 2.23
N VAL A 21 22.69 4.74 2.83
CA VAL A 21 22.43 3.84 3.96
C VAL A 21 22.50 2.38 3.53
N GLY A 22 22.05 2.06 2.32
CA GLY A 22 22.13 0.73 1.75
C GLY A 22 23.57 0.27 1.54
N GLU A 23 24.46 1.16 1.06
CA GLU A 23 25.90 0.90 0.95
C GLU A 23 26.53 0.59 2.32
N GLU A 24 26.22 1.36 3.36
CA GLU A 24 26.69 1.14 4.72
C GLU A 24 26.19 -0.18 5.33
N LEU A 25 24.94 -0.55 5.04
CA LEU A 25 24.32 -1.77 5.57
C LEU A 25 24.55 -3.02 4.70
N GLY A 26 25.14 -2.87 3.52
CA GLY A 26 25.35 -3.96 2.58
C GLY A 26 24.05 -4.55 2.01
N ARG A 27 22.99 -3.76 1.91
CA ARG A 27 21.69 -4.17 1.35
C ARG A 27 20.98 -3.06 0.62
N TYR A 28 20.20 -3.40 -0.39
CA TYR A 28 19.29 -2.46 -1.05
C TYR A 28 18.12 -2.09 -0.13
N ILE A 29 17.80 -0.81 -0.05
CA ILE A 29 16.65 -0.31 0.72
C ILE A 29 15.61 0.22 -0.27
N ARG A 30 14.43 -0.37 -0.25
CA ARG A 30 13.32 0.04 -1.12
C ARG A 30 12.73 1.37 -0.67
N VAL A 31 12.42 2.22 -1.66
CA VAL A 31 11.73 3.49 -1.43
C VAL A 31 10.29 3.36 -1.86
N CYS A 32 9.39 3.57 -0.92
CA CYS A 32 7.95 3.62 -1.15
C CYS A 32 7.44 5.03 -0.94
N ASN A 33 6.52 5.49 -1.77
CA ASN A 33 5.85 6.76 -1.57
C ASN A 33 4.38 6.70 -1.96
N TYR A 34 3.66 7.73 -1.58
CA TYR A 34 2.21 7.84 -1.68
C TYR A 34 1.79 8.58 -2.95
N CYS A 35 0.82 8.02 -3.67
CA CYS A 35 0.21 8.64 -4.83
C CYS A 35 -1.26 8.21 -4.99
N SER A 36 -2.16 8.78 -4.19
CA SER A 36 -3.58 8.45 -4.19
C SER A 36 -4.47 9.69 -4.20
N GLY A 37 -4.28 10.55 -5.15
CA GLY A 37 -5.04 11.78 -5.21
C GLY A 37 -5.06 12.35 -6.61
N LEU A 38 -4.85 13.63 -6.72
CA LEU A 38 -4.72 14.33 -8.01
C LEU A 38 -3.31 14.19 -8.56
N CYS A 39 -3.17 14.27 -9.87
CA CYS A 39 -1.88 14.20 -10.59
C CYS A 39 -1.14 12.86 -10.44
N MET A 40 -1.87 11.78 -10.31
CA MET A 40 -1.28 10.45 -10.17
C MET A 40 -0.40 10.01 -11.34
N PRO A 41 -0.78 10.22 -12.61
CA PRO A 41 0.08 9.87 -13.74
C PRO A 41 1.39 10.65 -13.74
N GLU A 42 1.35 11.95 -13.43
CA GLU A 42 2.53 12.81 -13.36
C GLU A 42 3.48 12.36 -12.24
N ILE A 43 2.94 12.02 -11.07
CA ILE A 43 3.72 11.52 -9.94
C ILE A 43 4.30 10.14 -10.26
N ALA A 44 3.57 9.27 -10.97
CA ALA A 44 4.09 7.98 -11.41
C ALA A 44 5.31 8.13 -12.34
N ILE A 45 5.25 9.07 -13.30
CA ILE A 45 6.39 9.39 -14.16
C ILE A 45 7.57 9.90 -13.33
N MET A 46 7.34 10.82 -12.42
CA MET A 46 8.39 11.37 -11.56
C MET A 46 9.02 10.31 -10.66
N GLY A 47 8.20 9.44 -10.07
CA GLY A 47 8.68 8.32 -9.26
C GLY A 47 9.54 7.35 -10.06
N ALA A 48 9.12 7.03 -11.28
CA ALA A 48 9.89 6.18 -12.19
C ALA A 48 11.27 6.79 -12.53
N PHE A 49 11.34 8.08 -12.81
CA PHE A 49 12.60 8.76 -13.10
C PHE A 49 13.54 8.85 -11.89
N GLU A 50 13.00 8.98 -10.68
CA GLU A 50 13.80 9.10 -9.47
C GLU A 50 14.08 7.73 -8.79
N GLY A 51 13.72 6.61 -9.43
CA GLY A 51 14.05 5.27 -8.93
C GLY A 51 13.18 4.83 -7.75
N LEU A 52 11.91 5.17 -7.75
CA LEU A 52 10.94 4.67 -6.77
C LEU A 52 10.67 3.18 -7.01
N ASP A 53 10.64 2.38 -5.95
CA ASP A 53 10.40 0.94 -6.03
C ASP A 53 8.93 0.57 -5.87
N VAL A 54 8.24 1.26 -4.98
CA VAL A 54 6.85 0.99 -4.61
C VAL A 54 6.06 2.29 -4.57
N MET A 55 4.89 2.29 -5.16
CA MET A 55 3.99 3.43 -5.16
C MET A 55 2.64 3.06 -4.55
N LEU A 56 2.25 3.73 -3.48
CA LEU A 56 0.91 3.60 -2.94
C LEU A 56 -0.08 4.22 -3.93
N ASN A 57 -1.00 3.42 -4.43
CA ASN A 57 -1.83 3.76 -5.59
C ASN A 57 -3.24 3.21 -5.41
N ASP A 58 -3.99 3.78 -4.45
CA ASP A 58 -5.33 3.34 -4.08
C ASP A 58 -6.41 4.01 -4.92
N ALA A 59 -7.11 3.22 -5.75
CA ALA A 59 -8.14 3.71 -6.64
C ALA A 59 -9.33 4.33 -5.89
N LEU A 60 -9.70 3.76 -4.77
CA LEU A 60 -10.89 4.17 -4.03
C LEU A 60 -10.64 5.26 -3.01
N TYR A 61 -9.39 5.45 -2.58
CA TYR A 61 -9.05 6.42 -1.54
C TYR A 61 -9.50 7.85 -1.87
N GLY A 62 -9.22 8.31 -3.08
CA GLY A 62 -9.63 9.64 -3.52
C GLY A 62 -11.15 9.82 -3.58
N ILE A 63 -11.86 8.76 -3.93
CA ILE A 63 -13.33 8.75 -4.03
C ILE A 63 -13.96 8.77 -2.64
N LEU A 64 -13.49 7.88 -1.76
CA LEU A 64 -14.11 7.66 -0.44
C LEU A 64 -13.76 8.73 0.59
N PHE A 65 -12.52 9.24 0.55
CA PHE A 65 -12.02 10.11 1.63
C PHE A 65 -11.74 11.55 1.21
N ARG A 66 -11.75 11.86 -0.09
CA ARG A 66 -11.37 13.18 -0.61
C ARG A 66 -12.42 13.83 -1.51
N ASP A 67 -13.58 13.23 -1.65
CA ASP A 67 -14.65 13.69 -2.54
C ASP A 67 -14.17 13.98 -3.97
N ILE A 68 -13.15 13.28 -4.42
CA ILE A 68 -12.64 13.42 -5.78
C ILE A 68 -13.59 12.71 -6.75
N ASN A 69 -13.82 13.31 -7.90
CA ASN A 69 -14.69 12.75 -8.91
C ASN A 69 -14.25 11.31 -9.27
N MET A 70 -15.18 10.36 -9.16
CA MET A 70 -14.91 8.93 -9.34
C MET A 70 -14.32 8.63 -10.74
N GLN A 71 -14.93 9.18 -11.79
CA GLN A 71 -14.47 8.92 -13.14
C GLN A 71 -13.04 9.44 -13.36
N ARG A 72 -12.75 10.64 -12.87
CA ARG A 72 -11.41 11.21 -12.94
C ARG A 72 -10.40 10.36 -12.18
N THR A 73 -10.74 9.92 -10.96
CA THR A 73 -9.86 9.10 -10.13
C THR A 73 -9.54 7.77 -10.81
N LEU A 74 -10.54 7.09 -11.36
CA LEU A 74 -10.33 5.81 -12.03
C LEU A 74 -9.48 5.95 -13.31
N ILE A 75 -9.66 7.03 -14.07
CA ILE A 75 -8.83 7.32 -15.25
C ILE A 75 -7.39 7.59 -14.83
N ASP A 76 -7.17 8.44 -13.85
CA ASP A 76 -5.83 8.78 -13.35
C ASP A 76 -5.13 7.53 -12.77
N GLN A 77 -5.85 6.68 -12.06
CA GLN A 77 -5.34 5.40 -11.57
C GLN A 77 -4.94 4.45 -12.71
N TYR A 78 -5.79 4.31 -13.69
CA TYR A 78 -5.53 3.47 -14.84
C TYR A 78 -4.26 3.91 -15.59
N MET A 79 -4.13 5.20 -15.88
CA MET A 79 -2.95 5.77 -16.53
C MET A 79 -1.69 5.62 -15.68
N SER A 80 -1.80 5.89 -14.38
CA SER A 80 -0.70 5.71 -13.43
C SER A 80 -0.20 4.25 -13.39
N ARG A 81 -1.12 3.28 -13.45
CA ARG A 81 -0.77 1.86 -13.45
C ARG A 81 -0.08 1.40 -14.73
N ILE A 82 -0.49 1.93 -15.89
CA ILE A 82 0.24 1.69 -17.13
C ILE A 82 1.70 2.16 -17.00
N ILE A 83 1.91 3.36 -16.45
CA ILE A 83 3.24 3.93 -16.27
C ILE A 83 4.07 3.09 -15.30
N ASN A 84 3.49 2.73 -14.14
CA ASN A 84 4.15 1.91 -13.14
C ASN A 84 4.48 0.51 -13.69
N GLY A 85 3.58 -0.09 -14.45
CA GLY A 85 3.82 -1.38 -15.10
C GLY A 85 5.00 -1.33 -16.05
N PHE A 86 5.07 -0.29 -16.88
CA PHE A 86 6.19 -0.09 -17.80
C PHE A 86 7.52 0.18 -17.08
N ALA A 87 7.48 0.90 -15.97
CA ALA A 87 8.66 1.25 -15.17
C ALA A 87 9.11 0.14 -14.20
N GLY A 88 8.34 -0.94 -14.04
CA GLY A 88 8.65 -2.00 -13.07
C GLY A 88 8.38 -1.60 -11.60
N VAL A 89 7.64 -0.51 -11.37
CA VAL A 89 7.28 -0.05 -10.03
C VAL A 89 6.12 -0.89 -9.48
N ILE A 90 6.29 -1.43 -8.29
CA ILE A 90 5.23 -2.16 -7.60
C ILE A 90 4.16 -1.17 -7.14
N ILE A 91 2.90 -1.40 -7.47
CA ILE A 91 1.81 -0.66 -6.86
C ILE A 91 1.44 -1.29 -5.52
N ASN A 92 1.07 -0.44 -4.56
CA ASN A 92 0.53 -0.86 -3.29
C ASN A 92 -0.87 -0.25 -3.16
N THR A 93 -1.86 -1.10 -3.00
CA THR A 93 -3.28 -0.71 -3.11
C THR A 93 -4.17 -1.64 -2.28
N GLY A 94 -5.46 -1.36 -2.20
CA GLY A 94 -6.47 -2.22 -1.58
C GLY A 94 -6.78 -1.93 -0.12
N GLU A 95 -6.18 -0.90 0.48
CA GLU A 95 -6.30 -0.57 1.90
C GLU A 95 -7.38 0.48 2.21
N ASP A 96 -8.17 0.85 1.21
CA ASP A 96 -9.00 2.04 1.26
C ASP A 96 -10.05 2.04 2.37
N ASN A 97 -10.53 0.87 2.77
CA ASN A 97 -11.72 0.76 3.59
C ASN A 97 -11.47 0.66 5.08
N TYR A 98 -10.26 0.30 5.53
CA TYR A 98 -10.00 0.11 6.96
C TYR A 98 -10.12 1.41 7.76
N LEU A 99 -9.84 2.55 7.13
CA LEU A 99 -9.93 3.86 7.79
C LEU A 99 -11.35 4.26 8.16
N THR A 100 -12.37 3.69 7.53
CA THR A 100 -13.78 4.01 7.75
C THR A 100 -14.53 2.94 8.52
N THR A 101 -13.97 1.76 8.67
CA THR A 101 -14.65 0.66 9.34
C THR A 101 -14.59 0.82 10.85
N ALA A 102 -15.74 0.88 11.48
CA ALA A 102 -15.84 0.93 12.94
C ALA A 102 -15.45 -0.44 13.55
N ASP A 103 -15.72 -1.51 12.84
CA ASP A 103 -15.37 -2.88 13.21
C ASP A 103 -14.66 -3.58 12.05
N ALA A 104 -13.34 -3.75 12.19
CA ALA A 104 -12.50 -4.35 11.17
C ALA A 104 -12.82 -5.84 10.94
N VAL A 105 -13.36 -6.55 11.94
CA VAL A 105 -13.74 -7.96 11.80
C VAL A 105 -14.99 -8.09 10.94
N GLU A 106 -16.05 -7.33 11.26
CA GLU A 106 -17.30 -7.36 10.50
C GLU A 106 -17.11 -6.83 9.06
N ALA A 107 -16.25 -5.84 8.89
CA ALA A 107 -16.02 -5.18 7.62
C ALA A 107 -14.84 -5.75 6.80
N ALA A 108 -14.21 -6.83 7.23
CA ALA A 108 -13.07 -7.45 6.56
C ALA A 108 -13.34 -7.78 5.07
N HIS A 109 -14.56 -8.19 4.75
CA HIS A 109 -14.99 -8.45 3.38
C HIS A 109 -14.93 -7.20 2.47
N THR A 110 -15.04 -6.00 3.03
CA THR A 110 -14.96 -4.76 2.24
C THR A 110 -13.54 -4.47 1.78
N VAL A 111 -12.53 -4.82 2.58
CA VAL A 111 -11.12 -4.71 2.20
C VAL A 111 -10.80 -5.68 1.08
N LEU A 112 -11.26 -6.93 1.17
CA LEU A 112 -11.11 -7.92 0.09
C LEU A 112 -11.82 -7.49 -1.19
N ALA A 113 -13.00 -6.89 -1.09
CA ALA A 113 -13.68 -6.32 -2.24
C ALA A 113 -12.88 -5.18 -2.89
N SER A 114 -12.26 -4.33 -2.07
CA SER A 114 -11.35 -3.28 -2.56
C SER A 114 -10.14 -3.87 -3.28
N ASP A 115 -9.51 -4.92 -2.72
CA ASP A 115 -8.41 -5.62 -3.36
C ASP A 115 -8.79 -6.18 -4.73
N LEU A 116 -9.96 -6.82 -4.85
CA LEU A 116 -10.46 -7.34 -6.12
C LEU A 116 -10.72 -6.24 -7.15
N ILE A 117 -11.30 -5.12 -6.76
CA ILE A 117 -11.51 -3.96 -7.64
C ILE A 117 -10.16 -3.42 -8.13
N ASN A 118 -9.21 -3.29 -7.23
CA ASN A 118 -7.89 -2.78 -7.54
C ASN A 118 -7.10 -3.75 -8.43
N GLU A 119 -7.20 -5.05 -8.19
CA GLU A 119 -6.64 -6.08 -9.06
C GLU A 119 -7.18 -5.96 -10.47
N GLN A 120 -8.52 -5.92 -10.64
CA GLN A 120 -9.13 -5.81 -11.96
C GLN A 120 -8.69 -4.55 -12.70
N LEU A 121 -8.59 -3.42 -12.02
CA LEU A 121 -8.11 -2.19 -12.63
C LEU A 121 -6.63 -2.30 -13.05
N ALA A 122 -5.81 -3.00 -12.26
CA ALA A 122 -4.40 -3.24 -12.57
C ALA A 122 -4.23 -4.19 -13.75
N LEU A 123 -5.00 -5.27 -13.81
CA LEU A 123 -5.03 -6.20 -14.95
C LEU A 123 -5.43 -5.49 -16.25
N LEU A 124 -6.45 -4.63 -16.21
CA LEU A 124 -6.86 -3.80 -17.34
C LEU A 124 -5.75 -2.86 -17.82
N ALA A 125 -4.92 -2.38 -16.90
CA ALA A 125 -3.76 -1.53 -17.20
C ALA A 125 -2.54 -2.35 -17.69
N GLY A 126 -2.62 -3.67 -17.70
CA GLY A 126 -1.53 -4.55 -18.13
C GLY A 126 -0.43 -4.77 -17.08
N LEU A 127 -0.69 -4.50 -15.80
CA LEU A 127 0.25 -4.85 -14.73
C LEU A 127 0.32 -6.37 -14.55
N PRO A 128 1.52 -6.93 -14.38
CA PRO A 128 1.67 -8.32 -13.95
C PRO A 128 1.33 -8.45 -12.45
N GLU A 129 0.84 -9.62 -12.05
CA GLU A 129 0.45 -9.88 -10.65
C GLU A 129 1.57 -9.60 -9.65
N GLU A 130 2.81 -9.86 -10.04
CA GLU A 130 4.01 -9.64 -9.22
C GLU A 130 4.29 -8.15 -8.92
N GLN A 131 3.63 -7.24 -9.63
CA GLN A 131 3.70 -5.79 -9.38
C GLN A 131 2.47 -5.25 -8.65
N MET A 132 1.51 -6.10 -8.31
CA MET A 132 0.30 -5.73 -7.58
C MET A 132 0.47 -6.03 -6.10
N GLY A 133 1.03 -5.10 -5.33
CA GLY A 133 1.05 -5.19 -3.88
C GLY A 133 -0.35 -4.95 -3.34
N LEU A 134 -1.13 -6.02 -3.23
CA LEU A 134 -2.50 -5.95 -2.70
C LEU A 134 -2.44 -5.91 -1.17
N GLY A 135 -2.95 -4.82 -0.61
CA GLY A 135 -2.94 -4.58 0.82
C GLY A 135 -3.99 -5.42 1.54
N HIS A 136 -3.60 -6.03 2.64
CA HIS A 136 -4.51 -6.71 3.56
C HIS A 136 -4.37 -6.18 4.98
N ALA A 137 -4.03 -4.92 5.10
CA ALA A 137 -3.93 -4.26 6.39
C ALA A 137 -5.32 -4.02 6.96
N PHE A 138 -5.75 -4.86 7.88
CA PHE A 138 -7.02 -4.67 8.58
C PHE A 138 -6.87 -3.74 9.78
N GLU A 139 -5.67 -3.58 10.28
CA GLU A 139 -5.36 -2.77 11.48
C GLU A 139 -6.35 -3.02 12.62
N MET A 140 -6.65 -4.29 12.87
CA MET A 140 -7.56 -4.67 13.94
C MET A 140 -7.09 -4.12 15.27
N ASP A 141 -8.02 -3.76 16.14
CA ASP A 141 -7.68 -3.34 17.50
C ASP A 141 -6.88 -4.45 18.17
N PRO A 142 -5.63 -4.21 18.55
CA PRO A 142 -4.79 -5.23 19.19
C PRO A 142 -5.26 -5.63 20.59
N MET A 143 -6.29 -4.95 21.11
CA MET A 143 -6.98 -5.32 22.36
C MET A 143 -8.20 -6.20 22.13
N LEU A 144 -8.57 -6.42 20.87
CA LEU A 144 -9.66 -7.33 20.55
C LEU A 144 -9.26 -8.78 20.86
N ASP A 145 -10.13 -9.49 21.51
CA ASP A 145 -9.93 -10.93 21.75
C ASP A 145 -9.74 -11.67 20.41
N ASN A 146 -8.64 -12.42 20.31
CA ASN A 146 -8.23 -13.10 19.09
C ASN A 146 -7.89 -12.17 17.90
N GLY A 147 -7.66 -10.87 18.10
CA GLY A 147 -7.33 -9.91 17.05
C GLY A 147 -6.17 -10.37 16.17
N PHE A 148 -5.10 -10.90 16.76
CA PHE A 148 -3.97 -11.47 16.03
C PHE A 148 -4.37 -12.66 15.13
N LEU A 149 -5.26 -13.55 15.60
CA LEU A 149 -5.73 -14.68 14.78
C LEU A 149 -6.62 -14.22 13.63
N TYR A 150 -7.42 -13.20 13.84
CA TYR A 150 -8.23 -12.61 12.76
C TYR A 150 -7.34 -11.97 11.68
N GLU A 151 -6.32 -11.21 12.08
CA GLU A 151 -5.35 -10.66 11.13
C GLU A 151 -4.63 -11.76 10.35
N LEU A 152 -4.18 -12.81 11.03
CA LEU A 152 -3.54 -13.95 10.38
C LEU A 152 -4.49 -14.65 9.40
N ALA A 153 -5.73 -14.88 9.78
CA ALA A 153 -6.73 -15.52 8.92
C ALA A 153 -7.01 -14.68 7.67
N GLN A 154 -7.10 -13.36 7.82
CA GLN A 154 -7.29 -12.44 6.69
C GLN A 154 -6.07 -12.42 5.76
N ALA A 155 -4.88 -12.40 6.31
CA ALA A 155 -3.66 -12.45 5.51
C ALA A 155 -3.54 -13.77 4.75
N GLN A 156 -3.90 -14.89 5.37
CA GLN A 156 -3.95 -16.19 4.69
C GLN A 156 -4.98 -16.21 3.58
N MET A 157 -6.17 -15.67 3.82
CA MET A 157 -7.21 -15.56 2.80
C MET A 157 -6.77 -14.68 1.62
N ALA A 158 -6.15 -13.54 1.89
CA ALA A 158 -5.60 -12.68 0.85
C ALA A 158 -4.54 -13.43 0.02
N ARG A 159 -3.67 -14.21 0.67
CA ARG A 159 -2.67 -15.03 -0.02
C ARG A 159 -3.29 -16.13 -0.89
N GLU A 160 -4.36 -16.76 -0.43
CA GLU A 160 -5.09 -17.77 -1.23
C GLU A 160 -5.76 -17.18 -2.46
N ILE A 161 -6.31 -15.97 -2.32
CA ILE A 161 -6.98 -15.25 -3.43
C ILE A 161 -5.95 -14.69 -4.42
N PHE A 162 -4.85 -14.15 -3.91
CA PHE A 162 -3.81 -13.47 -4.70
C PHE A 162 -2.45 -14.18 -4.54
N PRO A 163 -2.26 -15.38 -5.14
CA PRO A 163 -1.12 -16.25 -4.83
C PRO A 163 0.25 -15.70 -5.24
N LYS A 164 0.31 -14.82 -6.22
CA LYS A 164 1.55 -14.25 -6.74
C LYS A 164 1.77 -12.78 -6.37
N ALA A 165 0.74 -12.10 -5.93
CA ALA A 165 0.83 -10.70 -5.57
C ALA A 165 1.72 -10.50 -4.33
N PRO A 166 2.65 -9.53 -4.33
CA PRO A 166 3.30 -9.12 -3.09
C PRO A 166 2.24 -8.64 -2.10
N LEU A 167 2.27 -9.17 -0.90
CA LEU A 167 1.38 -8.71 0.17
C LEU A 167 2.10 -7.64 0.98
N LYS A 168 1.46 -6.51 1.16
CA LYS A 168 1.88 -5.49 2.09
C LYS A 168 1.14 -5.67 3.40
N TYR A 169 1.86 -5.51 4.49
CA TYR A 169 1.28 -5.55 5.81
C TYR A 169 1.60 -4.26 6.57
N MET A 170 0.57 -3.63 7.15
CA MET A 170 0.74 -2.46 8.01
C MET A 170 0.37 -2.82 9.45
N PRO A 171 1.20 -2.44 10.45
CA PRO A 171 0.83 -2.60 11.85
C PRO A 171 -0.32 -1.63 12.22
N PRO A 172 -1.05 -1.90 13.33
CA PRO A 172 -2.24 -1.14 13.72
C PRO A 172 -1.89 0.26 14.27
N THR A 173 -1.51 1.17 13.40
CA THR A 173 -1.01 2.50 13.75
C THR A 173 -2.01 3.36 14.50
N LYS A 174 -3.30 3.24 14.20
CA LYS A 174 -4.37 4.00 14.86
C LYS A 174 -4.53 3.67 16.36
N PHE A 175 -4.01 2.53 16.79
CA PHE A 175 -4.06 2.07 18.18
C PHE A 175 -2.76 2.30 18.95
N MET A 176 -1.81 3.03 18.39
CA MET A 176 -0.58 3.39 19.07
C MET A 176 -0.84 4.35 20.23
N THR A 177 -0.36 3.99 21.42
CA THR A 177 -0.61 4.74 22.66
C THR A 177 0.58 5.57 23.15
N GLY A 178 1.70 5.55 22.41
CA GLY A 178 2.95 6.15 22.86
C GLY A 178 3.77 5.28 23.82
N ASN A 179 3.24 4.13 24.25
CA ASN A 179 4.02 3.14 25.00
C ASN A 179 4.92 2.36 24.02
N ILE A 180 6.22 2.64 24.08
CA ILE A 180 7.21 2.09 23.13
C ILE A 180 7.33 0.56 23.20
N PHE A 181 7.18 -0.03 24.37
CA PHE A 181 7.26 -1.49 24.54
C PHE A 181 6.04 -2.17 23.92
N ARG A 182 4.86 -1.62 24.17
CA ARG A 182 3.62 -2.11 23.56
C ARG A 182 3.65 -1.94 22.03
N GLY A 183 4.04 -0.77 21.55
CA GLY A 183 4.16 -0.49 20.12
C GLY A 183 5.12 -1.46 19.44
N HIS A 184 6.31 -1.67 20.00
CA HIS A 184 7.27 -2.62 19.48
C HIS A 184 6.73 -4.07 19.43
N LEU A 185 6.04 -4.51 20.48
CA LEU A 185 5.45 -5.84 20.52
C LEU A 185 4.36 -6.00 19.45
N GLN A 186 3.50 -4.99 19.29
CA GLN A 186 2.47 -4.98 18.25
C GLN A 186 3.09 -5.04 16.87
N ASP A 187 4.07 -4.19 16.57
CA ASP A 187 4.78 -4.19 15.29
C ASP A 187 5.43 -5.55 15.02
N ALA A 188 6.09 -6.15 16.01
CA ALA A 188 6.73 -7.45 15.86
C ALA A 188 5.72 -8.55 15.54
N LEU A 189 4.61 -8.63 16.27
CA LEU A 189 3.57 -9.64 16.06
C LEU A 189 2.93 -9.51 14.67
N PHE A 190 2.60 -8.29 14.26
CA PHE A 190 1.97 -8.08 12.96
C PHE A 190 2.95 -8.27 11.79
N ASN A 191 4.22 -7.95 11.96
CA ASN A 191 5.26 -8.30 10.97
C ASN A 191 5.42 -9.81 10.81
N MET A 192 5.26 -10.60 11.87
CA MET A 192 5.27 -12.07 11.79
C MET A 192 4.15 -12.59 10.87
N ILE A 193 2.97 -11.99 10.91
CA ILE A 193 1.87 -12.35 9.99
C ILE A 193 2.30 -12.16 8.54
N GLY A 194 2.89 -11.01 8.22
CA GLY A 194 3.41 -10.73 6.89
C GLY A 194 4.45 -11.77 6.43
N ILE A 195 5.33 -12.22 7.33
CA ILE A 195 6.34 -13.24 7.02
C ILE A 195 5.70 -14.61 6.81
N TRP A 196 4.71 -14.98 7.61
CA TRP A 196 4.07 -16.31 7.53
C TRP A 196 3.14 -16.48 6.33
N THR A 197 2.69 -15.38 5.77
CA THR A 197 1.71 -15.38 4.67
C THR A 197 2.29 -14.91 3.33
N ASN A 198 3.56 -14.57 3.30
CA ASN A 198 4.22 -14.05 2.10
C ASN A 198 4.94 -15.13 1.27
#